data_faaab6a697e80b30d80a8a7995487bcf
#
_entry.id   faaab6a697e80b30d80a8a7995487bcf
#
_cell.length_a   1.000
_cell.length_b   1.000
_cell.length_c   1.000
_cell.angle_alpha   90.00
_cell.angle_beta   90.00
_cell.angle_gamma   90.00
#
_symmetry.space_group_name_H-M   'P 1'
#
loop_
_entity.id
_entity.type
_entity.pdbx_description
1 polymer ?
#
loop_
_entity_poly.entity_id
_entity_poly.type
_entity_poly.pdbx_seq_one_letter_code
_entity_poly.pdbx_strand_id
1 'polypeptide(L)'
;MKLLRLLSIGLMSAALVAPRVVAAHAQVPPPKPLVITAHNMTVATAGGQDTRAVARPGDVIRYALVFTNVTAGPVKNIQFVDPIPKGMNYVPGSAAADHPARIEYSIDGGKSYSAQPTIQVVEEGRKVEKPAPRQLYTHVRWTVLGSLAPQARVMAEFRTQVSEAPGDAK
;
A
#
# COMPACT_ATOMS: atom_id res chain seq x y z
N MET A 1 86.97 7.37 -48.80
CA MET A 1 86.36 7.28 -47.47
C MET A 1 85.05 8.07 -47.53
N LYS A 2 83.90 7.38 -47.68
CA LYS A 2 82.60 8.00 -47.79
C LYS A 2 81.76 7.54 -46.61
N LEU A 3 81.38 8.48 -45.77
CA LEU A 3 80.43 8.27 -44.64
C LEU A 3 79.03 8.07 -45.15
N LEU A 4 78.43 6.95 -44.83
CA LEU A 4 77.04 6.66 -45.10
C LEU A 4 76.22 7.03 -43.85
N ARG A 5 75.37 8.06 -43.95
CA ARG A 5 74.40 8.44 -42.88
C ARG A 5 73.13 7.63 -43.08
N LEU A 6 72.82 6.79 -42.10
CA LEU A 6 71.52 6.11 -41.99
C LEU A 6 70.48 7.04 -41.38
N LEU A 7 69.42 7.28 -42.13
CA LEU A 7 68.25 8.06 -41.69
C LEU A 7 67.28 7.08 -41.03
N SER A 8 67.07 7.20 -39.70
CA SER A 8 66.04 6.43 -38.96
C SER A 8 64.72 7.12 -39.10
N ILE A 9 63.77 6.49 -39.79
CA ILE A 9 62.38 6.94 -39.86
C ILE A 9 61.66 6.32 -38.65
N GLY A 10 61.38 7.15 -37.67
CA GLY A 10 60.56 6.77 -36.51
C GLY A 10 59.09 6.67 -36.90
N LEU A 11 58.51 5.48 -36.80
CA LEU A 11 57.09 5.21 -37.03
C LEU A 11 56.34 5.59 -35.75
N MET A 12 55.65 6.72 -35.78
CA MET A 12 54.83 7.21 -34.66
C MET A 12 53.45 6.53 -34.73
N SER A 13 53.25 5.47 -33.93
CA SER A 13 51.96 4.80 -33.79
C SER A 13 51.00 5.66 -32.96
N ALA A 14 50.05 6.30 -33.60
CA ALA A 14 48.93 6.97 -32.92
C ALA A 14 47.94 5.93 -32.43
N ALA A 15 47.92 5.71 -31.12
CA ALA A 15 46.89 4.88 -30.47
C ALA A 15 45.57 5.63 -30.45
N LEU A 16 44.61 5.16 -31.25
CA LEU A 16 43.24 5.68 -31.26
C LEU A 16 42.53 5.20 -29.97
N VAL A 17 42.42 6.06 -28.97
CA VAL A 17 41.63 5.80 -27.77
C VAL A 17 40.17 6.07 -28.10
N ALA A 18 39.40 5.02 -28.43
CA ALA A 18 37.98 5.12 -28.59
C ALA A 18 37.29 5.34 -27.20
N PRO A 19 36.39 6.33 -27.07
CA PRO A 19 35.66 6.49 -25.82
C PRO A 19 34.73 5.29 -25.62
N ARG A 20 34.96 4.55 -24.52
CA ARG A 20 34.02 3.54 -24.06
C ARG A 20 32.79 4.25 -23.50
N VAL A 21 31.68 4.22 -24.24
CA VAL A 21 30.38 4.60 -23.73
C VAL A 21 29.96 3.52 -22.72
N VAL A 22 30.15 3.80 -21.46
CA VAL A 22 29.56 2.99 -20.37
C VAL A 22 28.08 3.27 -20.39
N ALA A 23 27.29 2.37 -20.97
CA ALA A 23 25.84 2.41 -20.86
C ALA A 23 25.48 2.28 -19.37
N ALA A 24 25.03 3.36 -18.77
CA ALA A 24 24.46 3.34 -17.43
C ALA A 24 23.17 2.49 -17.50
N HIS A 25 23.25 1.25 -17.04
CA HIS A 25 22.08 0.43 -16.83
C HIS A 25 21.28 1.09 -15.70
N ALA A 26 20.15 1.70 -16.04
CA ALA A 26 19.20 2.15 -15.05
C ALA A 26 18.76 0.93 -14.23
N GLN A 27 19.22 0.84 -12.99
CA GLN A 27 18.81 -0.19 -12.06
C GLN A 27 17.33 0.03 -11.76
N VAL A 28 16.48 -0.87 -12.25
CA VAL A 28 15.08 -0.93 -11.84
C VAL A 28 15.06 -1.19 -10.33
N PRO A 29 14.46 -0.32 -9.52
CA PRO A 29 14.39 -0.56 -8.07
C PRO A 29 13.77 -1.92 -7.79
N PRO A 30 14.26 -2.66 -6.78
CA PRO A 30 13.66 -3.94 -6.44
C PRO A 30 12.17 -3.76 -6.11
N PRO A 31 11.30 -4.69 -6.55
CA PRO A 31 9.88 -4.58 -6.31
C PRO A 31 9.61 -4.55 -4.81
N LYS A 32 8.82 -3.56 -4.36
CA LYS A 32 8.37 -3.49 -2.96
C LYS A 32 7.37 -4.62 -2.74
N PRO A 33 7.55 -5.47 -1.72
CA PRO A 33 6.64 -6.59 -1.48
C PRO A 33 5.23 -6.12 -1.08
N LEU A 34 5.09 -4.96 -0.44
CA LEU A 34 3.80 -4.37 -0.06
C LEU A 34 3.70 -2.94 -0.60
N VAL A 35 2.60 -2.67 -1.28
CA VAL A 35 2.22 -1.34 -1.77
C VAL A 35 0.85 -0.99 -1.20
N ILE A 36 0.73 0.17 -0.58
CA ILE A 36 -0.54 0.72 -0.06
C ILE A 36 -0.87 1.97 -0.87
N THR A 37 -2.09 2.06 -1.36
CA THR A 37 -2.61 3.22 -2.10
C THR A 37 -3.91 3.70 -1.48
N ALA A 38 -4.15 5.01 -1.56
CA ALA A 38 -5.40 5.66 -1.14
C ALA A 38 -5.99 6.43 -2.32
N HIS A 39 -7.28 6.22 -2.59
CA HIS A 39 -8.01 6.88 -3.66
C HIS A 39 -9.30 7.52 -3.15
N ASN A 40 -9.51 8.79 -3.48
CA ASN A 40 -10.75 9.48 -3.18
C ASN A 40 -11.83 9.06 -4.19
N MET A 41 -12.78 8.26 -3.71
CA MET A 41 -13.87 7.71 -4.55
C MET A 41 -14.95 8.74 -4.87
N THR A 42 -15.14 9.74 -4.02
CA THR A 42 -16.15 10.80 -4.21
C THR A 42 -15.85 11.65 -5.43
N VAL A 43 -14.58 12.00 -5.63
CA VAL A 43 -14.13 12.78 -6.79
C VAL A 43 -14.11 11.94 -8.06
N ALA A 44 -13.68 10.69 -7.98
CA ALA A 44 -13.66 9.77 -9.12
C ALA A 44 -15.07 9.55 -9.69
N THR A 45 -16.09 9.44 -8.85
CA THR A 45 -17.49 9.28 -9.26
C THR A 45 -18.05 10.54 -9.93
N ALA A 46 -17.54 11.73 -9.60
CA ALA A 46 -17.92 12.98 -10.22
C ALA A 46 -17.27 13.23 -11.60
N GLY A 47 -16.55 12.24 -12.16
CA GLY A 47 -15.91 12.32 -13.48
C GLY A 47 -14.64 13.18 -13.54
N GLY A 48 -14.13 13.58 -12.37
CA GLY A 48 -12.91 14.38 -12.23
C GLY A 48 -11.70 13.53 -11.83
N GLN A 49 -10.50 13.93 -12.28
CA GLN A 49 -9.28 13.47 -11.64
C GLN A 49 -9.15 14.17 -10.28
N ASP A 50 -8.85 13.41 -9.23
CA ASP A 50 -8.60 14.01 -7.92
C ASP A 50 -7.27 14.75 -7.93
N THR A 51 -7.34 16.04 -8.21
CA THR A 51 -6.18 16.95 -8.15
C THR A 51 -6.02 17.60 -6.77
N ARG A 52 -6.91 17.28 -5.82
CA ARG A 52 -6.88 17.86 -4.47
C ARG A 52 -5.86 17.16 -3.60
N ALA A 53 -4.97 17.94 -2.99
CA ALA A 53 -4.00 17.45 -2.02
C ALA A 53 -4.65 17.05 -0.67
N VAL A 54 -5.88 17.50 -0.39
CA VAL A 54 -6.58 17.32 0.89
C VAL A 54 -8.00 16.82 0.66
N ALA A 55 -8.37 15.74 1.35
CA ALA A 55 -9.73 15.21 1.38
C ALA A 55 -10.64 16.14 2.22
N ARG A 56 -11.92 16.24 1.84
CA ARG A 56 -12.94 17.06 2.51
C ARG A 56 -13.84 16.19 3.41
N PRO A 57 -14.48 16.78 4.44
CA PRO A 57 -15.52 16.10 5.18
C PRO A 57 -16.56 15.45 4.25
N GLY A 58 -16.94 14.21 4.54
CA GLY A 58 -17.85 13.41 3.73
C GLY A 58 -17.20 12.64 2.57
N ASP A 59 -15.98 12.96 2.17
CA ASP A 59 -15.27 12.19 1.13
C ASP A 59 -15.05 10.73 1.55
N VAL A 60 -15.22 9.82 0.59
CA VAL A 60 -14.96 8.40 0.79
C VAL A 60 -13.61 8.05 0.19
N ILE A 61 -12.72 7.53 1.01
CA ILE A 61 -11.37 7.13 0.64
C ILE A 61 -11.30 5.60 0.64
N ARG A 62 -10.87 5.04 -0.49
CA ARG A 62 -10.54 3.60 -0.62
C ARG A 62 -9.06 3.40 -0.38
N TYR A 63 -8.72 2.54 0.56
CA TYR A 63 -7.37 2.02 0.78
C TYR A 63 -7.25 0.66 0.11
N ALA A 64 -6.17 0.45 -0.64
CA ALA A 64 -5.86 -0.84 -1.24
C ALA A 64 -4.42 -1.23 -0.91
N LEU A 65 -4.26 -2.45 -0.39
CA LEU A 65 -3.00 -3.06 0.01
C LEU A 65 -2.71 -4.19 -0.98
N VAL A 66 -1.62 -4.10 -1.71
CA VAL A 66 -1.19 -5.15 -2.66
C VAL A 66 0.12 -5.74 -2.17
N PHE A 67 0.09 -7.02 -1.81
CA PHE A 67 1.29 -7.78 -1.49
C PHE A 67 1.68 -8.67 -2.67
N THR A 68 2.97 -8.66 -3.02
CA THR A 68 3.56 -9.55 -4.02
C THR A 68 4.55 -10.48 -3.32
N ASN A 69 4.41 -11.78 -3.51
CA ASN A 69 5.39 -12.72 -3.03
C ASN A 69 6.67 -12.63 -3.89
N VAL A 70 7.65 -11.86 -3.44
CA VAL A 70 8.94 -11.67 -4.12
C VAL A 70 9.96 -12.78 -3.79
N THR A 71 9.57 -13.79 -3.01
CA THR A 71 10.44 -14.91 -2.65
C THR A 71 10.41 -16.02 -3.69
N ALA A 72 11.39 -16.93 -3.66
CA ALA A 72 11.46 -18.08 -4.55
C ALA A 72 10.49 -19.22 -4.16
N GLY A 73 9.93 -19.19 -2.96
CA GLY A 73 9.01 -20.21 -2.44
C GLY A 73 7.62 -19.67 -2.12
N PRO A 74 6.63 -20.56 -1.89
CA PRO A 74 5.29 -20.15 -1.47
C PRO A 74 5.31 -19.56 -0.05
N VAL A 75 4.57 -18.47 0.16
CA VAL A 75 4.39 -17.81 1.46
C VAL A 75 3.03 -18.17 2.03
N LYS A 76 2.99 -18.48 3.34
CA LYS A 76 1.78 -18.77 4.11
C LYS A 76 1.61 -17.75 5.24
N ASN A 77 0.44 -17.78 5.87
CA ASN A 77 0.12 -16.91 7.02
C ASN A 77 0.29 -15.42 6.73
N ILE A 78 -0.05 -15.01 5.50
CA ILE A 78 -0.02 -13.59 5.13
C ILE A 78 -1.11 -12.87 5.93
N GLN A 79 -0.70 -11.83 6.64
CA GLN A 79 -1.62 -11.01 7.42
C GLN A 79 -1.41 -9.53 7.07
N PHE A 80 -2.50 -8.83 6.76
CA PHE A 80 -2.52 -7.38 6.64
C PHE A 80 -3.18 -6.81 7.88
N VAL A 81 -2.61 -5.73 8.40
CA VAL A 81 -3.21 -4.91 9.45
C VAL A 81 -3.07 -3.47 9.01
N ASP A 82 -4.19 -2.78 8.85
CA ASP A 82 -4.18 -1.38 8.44
C ASP A 82 -4.98 -0.54 9.44
N PRO A 83 -4.36 0.52 10.02
CA PRO A 83 -5.07 1.43 10.91
C PRO A 83 -6.04 2.32 10.12
N ILE A 84 -7.21 2.55 10.69
CA ILE A 84 -8.14 3.58 10.21
C ILE A 84 -7.60 4.95 10.67
N PRO A 85 -7.32 5.87 9.74
CA PRO A 85 -6.73 7.16 10.10
C PRO A 85 -7.65 7.97 11.03
N LYS A 86 -7.05 8.74 11.93
CA LYS A 86 -7.80 9.67 12.79
C LYS A 86 -8.62 10.65 11.94
N GLY A 87 -9.83 10.94 12.37
CA GLY A 87 -10.76 11.79 11.61
C GLY A 87 -11.46 11.08 10.46
N MET A 88 -11.36 9.76 10.39
CA MET A 88 -12.09 8.94 9.43
C MET A 88 -12.92 7.87 10.13
N ASN A 89 -14.06 7.54 9.56
CA ASN A 89 -14.94 6.48 10.01
C ASN A 89 -14.90 5.30 9.04
N TYR A 90 -14.82 4.09 9.55
CA TYR A 90 -14.92 2.89 8.73
C TYR A 90 -16.27 2.84 7.99
N VAL A 91 -16.25 2.46 6.71
CA VAL A 91 -17.50 2.18 5.95
C VAL A 91 -17.84 0.70 6.13
N PRO A 92 -18.92 0.36 6.86
CA PRO A 92 -19.28 -1.03 7.13
C PRO A 92 -19.42 -1.86 5.86
N GLY A 93 -18.94 -3.12 5.90
CA GLY A 93 -19.01 -4.04 4.77
C GLY A 93 -18.05 -3.73 3.60
N SER A 94 -17.19 -2.72 3.72
CA SER A 94 -16.28 -2.33 2.64
C SER A 94 -14.95 -3.09 2.61
N ALA A 95 -14.60 -3.81 3.67
CA ALA A 95 -13.39 -4.60 3.71
C ALA A 95 -13.55 -5.87 2.86
N ALA A 96 -12.62 -6.10 1.95
CA ALA A 96 -12.60 -7.22 1.02
C ALA A 96 -11.17 -7.70 0.75
N ALA A 97 -11.04 -8.88 0.16
CA ALA A 97 -9.80 -9.39 -0.40
C ALA A 97 -10.12 -10.16 -1.68
N ASP A 98 -9.17 -10.23 -2.62
CA ASP A 98 -9.27 -11.01 -3.86
C ASP A 98 -8.94 -12.51 -3.66
N HIS A 99 -8.52 -12.89 -2.45
CA HIS A 99 -8.28 -14.26 -2.02
C HIS A 99 -9.14 -14.60 -0.81
N PRO A 100 -9.40 -15.89 -0.54
CA PRO A 100 -10.05 -16.30 0.70
C PRO A 100 -9.29 -15.75 1.91
N ALA A 101 -9.98 -14.98 2.73
CA ALA A 101 -9.40 -14.35 3.90
C ALA A 101 -10.40 -14.25 5.05
N ARG A 102 -9.91 -14.34 6.29
CA ARG A 102 -10.66 -13.96 7.48
C ARG A 102 -10.45 -12.47 7.71
N ILE A 103 -11.55 -11.71 7.77
CA ILE A 103 -11.56 -10.27 8.01
C ILE A 103 -12.04 -10.01 9.42
N GLU A 104 -11.27 -9.24 10.17
CA GLU A 104 -11.52 -8.90 11.57
C GLU A 104 -11.22 -7.43 11.81
N TYR A 105 -11.84 -6.87 12.83
CA TYR A 105 -11.76 -5.45 13.16
C TYR A 105 -11.36 -5.26 14.62
N SER A 106 -10.65 -4.18 14.91
CA SER A 106 -10.33 -3.73 16.25
C SER A 106 -11.05 -2.43 16.57
N ILE A 107 -11.46 -2.28 17.83
CA ILE A 107 -12.03 -1.06 18.42
C ILE A 107 -11.22 -0.54 19.61
N ASP A 108 -10.06 -1.15 19.88
CA ASP A 108 -9.21 -0.91 21.05
C ASP A 108 -7.75 -0.59 20.71
N GLY A 109 -7.54 -0.04 19.50
CA GLY A 109 -6.21 0.35 19.03
C GLY A 109 -5.34 -0.82 18.57
N GLY A 110 -5.95 -1.91 18.07
CA GLY A 110 -5.24 -3.09 17.56
C GLY A 110 -4.87 -4.12 18.63
N LYS A 111 -5.37 -3.98 19.86
CA LYS A 111 -5.07 -4.92 20.95
C LYS A 111 -5.85 -6.22 20.82
N SER A 112 -7.12 -6.14 20.43
CA SER A 112 -7.97 -7.30 20.14
C SER A 112 -8.68 -7.16 18.80
N TYR A 113 -9.12 -8.30 18.22
CA TYR A 113 -9.77 -8.34 16.93
C TYR A 113 -10.95 -9.30 16.96
N SER A 114 -12.05 -8.89 16.33
CA SER A 114 -13.29 -9.67 16.16
C SER A 114 -13.86 -9.45 14.76
N ALA A 115 -14.50 -10.48 14.22
CA ALA A 115 -15.26 -10.34 12.97
C ALA A 115 -16.48 -9.40 13.12
N GLN A 116 -17.03 -9.32 14.34
CA GLN A 116 -18.14 -8.45 14.70
C GLN A 116 -17.86 -7.85 16.09
N PRO A 117 -17.10 -6.74 16.16
CA PRO A 117 -16.84 -6.07 17.42
C PRO A 117 -18.13 -5.57 18.08
N THR A 118 -18.23 -5.76 19.37
CA THR A 118 -19.37 -5.33 20.18
C THR A 118 -18.92 -4.43 21.32
N ILE A 119 -19.86 -3.65 21.85
CA ILE A 119 -19.68 -2.82 23.04
C ILE A 119 -20.80 -3.13 24.04
N GLN A 120 -20.51 -2.96 25.33
CA GLN A 120 -21.53 -3.01 26.36
C GLN A 120 -22.13 -1.61 26.57
N VAL A 121 -23.46 -1.51 26.48
CA VAL A 121 -24.22 -0.32 26.80
C VAL A 121 -25.19 -0.61 27.96
N VAL A 122 -25.55 0.42 28.71
CA VAL A 122 -26.55 0.29 29.76
C VAL A 122 -27.90 0.78 29.24
N GLU A 123 -28.88 -0.12 29.15
CA GLU A 123 -30.27 0.21 28.78
C GLU A 123 -31.21 -0.24 29.90
N GLU A 124 -32.04 0.66 30.37
CA GLU A 124 -32.98 0.41 31.45
C GLU A 124 -32.32 -0.24 32.70
N GLY A 125 -31.09 0.19 33.03
CA GLY A 125 -30.31 -0.33 34.15
C GLY A 125 -29.69 -1.71 33.93
N ARG A 126 -29.77 -2.29 32.70
CA ARG A 126 -29.19 -3.57 32.34
C ARG A 126 -28.04 -3.39 31.37
N LYS A 127 -26.98 -4.19 31.50
CA LYS A 127 -25.90 -4.26 30.51
C LYS A 127 -26.35 -5.07 29.30
N VAL A 128 -26.35 -4.45 28.14
CA VAL A 128 -26.72 -5.08 26.87
C VAL A 128 -25.52 -4.97 25.91
N GLU A 129 -25.21 -6.07 25.22
CA GLU A 129 -24.18 -6.08 24.19
C GLU A 129 -24.75 -5.64 22.84
N LYS A 130 -24.11 -4.66 22.20
CA LYS A 130 -24.51 -4.12 20.89
C LYS A 130 -23.35 -4.08 19.92
N PRO A 131 -23.61 -4.15 18.60
CA PRO A 131 -22.58 -3.93 17.60
C PRO A 131 -21.86 -2.60 17.83
N ALA A 132 -20.55 -2.60 17.75
CA ALA A 132 -19.77 -1.38 17.89
C ALA A 132 -20.09 -0.40 16.76
N PRO A 133 -20.33 0.89 17.07
CA PRO A 133 -20.55 1.90 16.06
C PRO A 133 -19.27 2.14 15.22
N ARG A 134 -19.45 2.52 13.95
CA ARG A 134 -18.35 2.68 12.97
C ARG A 134 -17.23 3.62 13.41
N GLN A 135 -17.53 4.57 14.27
CA GLN A 135 -16.57 5.55 14.80
C GLN A 135 -15.54 4.93 15.75
N LEU A 136 -15.83 3.77 16.32
CA LEU A 136 -14.92 3.07 17.23
C LEU A 136 -13.94 2.13 16.51
N TYR A 137 -14.14 1.87 15.23
CA TYR A 137 -13.23 1.01 14.48
C TYR A 137 -11.87 1.72 14.30
N THR A 138 -10.81 1.05 14.73
CA THR A 138 -9.44 1.59 14.72
C THR A 138 -8.52 0.88 13.75
N HIS A 139 -8.77 -0.41 13.46
CA HIS A 139 -7.97 -1.23 12.54
C HIS A 139 -8.83 -2.24 11.81
N VAL A 140 -8.39 -2.60 10.61
CA VAL A 140 -8.88 -3.75 9.87
C VAL A 140 -7.74 -4.76 9.72
N ARG A 141 -8.04 -6.05 9.91
CA ARG A 141 -7.10 -7.15 9.75
C ARG A 141 -7.63 -8.18 8.77
N TRP A 142 -6.79 -8.56 7.82
CA TRP A 142 -7.03 -9.70 6.93
C TRP A 142 -6.02 -10.79 7.23
N THR A 143 -6.49 -12.02 7.42
CA THR A 143 -5.65 -13.20 7.47
C THR A 143 -5.94 -14.02 6.23
N VAL A 144 -5.02 -14.03 5.27
CA VAL A 144 -5.16 -14.76 4.00
C VAL A 144 -5.07 -16.25 4.26
N LEU A 145 -6.03 -17.00 3.73
CA LEU A 145 -6.09 -18.45 3.89
C LEU A 145 -5.31 -19.15 2.76
N GLY A 146 -4.57 -20.20 3.12
CA GLY A 146 -3.77 -20.96 2.16
C GLY A 146 -2.35 -20.40 1.96
N SER A 147 -1.82 -20.56 0.76
CA SER A 147 -0.46 -20.13 0.39
C SER A 147 -0.46 -19.33 -0.91
N LEU A 148 0.43 -18.37 -1.00
CA LEU A 148 0.64 -17.53 -2.17
C LEU A 148 1.91 -17.99 -2.90
N ALA A 149 1.79 -18.41 -4.15
CA ALA A 149 2.91 -18.88 -4.98
C ALA A 149 3.95 -17.75 -5.22
N PRO A 150 5.19 -18.07 -5.60
CA PRO A 150 6.17 -17.09 -6.04
C PRO A 150 5.60 -16.16 -7.12
N GLN A 151 5.91 -14.88 -7.04
CA GLN A 151 5.44 -13.80 -7.95
C GLN A 151 3.91 -13.57 -7.97
N ALA A 152 3.12 -14.38 -7.26
CA ALA A 152 1.69 -14.15 -7.12
C ALA A 152 1.43 -12.93 -6.22
N ARG A 153 0.23 -12.34 -6.39
CA ARG A 153 -0.22 -11.17 -5.65
C ARG A 153 -1.49 -11.48 -4.89
N VAL A 154 -1.69 -10.80 -3.79
CA VAL A 154 -2.95 -10.74 -3.06
C VAL A 154 -3.27 -9.28 -2.77
N MET A 155 -4.53 -8.90 -2.96
CA MET A 155 -5.03 -7.56 -2.67
C MET A 155 -6.06 -7.62 -1.55
N ALA A 156 -5.94 -6.68 -0.61
CA ALA A 156 -6.94 -6.38 0.39
C ALA A 156 -7.36 -4.92 0.26
N GLU A 157 -8.61 -4.60 0.56
CA GLU A 157 -9.10 -3.22 0.50
C GLU A 157 -10.15 -2.93 1.56
N PHE A 158 -10.30 -1.67 1.89
CA PHE A 158 -11.42 -1.15 2.69
C PHE A 158 -11.67 0.32 2.35
N ARG A 159 -12.78 0.85 2.85
CA ARG A 159 -13.15 2.25 2.67
C ARG A 159 -13.35 2.93 4.01
N THR A 160 -13.01 4.21 4.02
CA THR A 160 -13.32 5.12 5.13
C THR A 160 -14.01 6.36 4.61
N GLN A 161 -14.78 7.01 5.46
CA GLN A 161 -15.36 8.32 5.18
C GLN A 161 -14.72 9.36 6.10
N VAL A 162 -14.30 10.48 5.52
CA VAL A 162 -13.78 11.61 6.30
C VAL A 162 -14.90 12.11 7.21
N SER A 163 -14.63 12.19 8.52
CA SER A 163 -15.60 12.66 9.49
C SER A 163 -16.00 14.12 9.24
N GLU A 164 -17.24 14.44 9.45
CA GLU A 164 -17.68 15.83 9.51
C GLU A 164 -17.04 16.51 10.72
N ALA A 165 -16.70 17.79 10.58
CA ALA A 165 -16.21 18.56 11.71
C ALA A 165 -17.31 18.64 12.79
N PRO A 166 -16.97 18.58 14.10
CA PRO A 166 -17.96 18.83 15.14
C PRO A 166 -18.49 20.27 14.97
N GLY A 167 -19.69 20.41 14.47
CA GLY A 167 -20.34 21.73 14.26
C GLY A 167 -21.19 21.85 13.01
N ASP A 168 -21.08 20.94 12.03
CA ASP A 168 -21.82 21.03 10.75
C ASP A 168 -23.12 20.21 10.70
N ALA A 169 -23.54 19.60 11.82
CA ALA A 169 -24.86 19.00 11.96
C ALA A 169 -25.91 20.10 12.15
N LYS A 170 -26.55 20.50 11.03
CA LYS A 170 -27.80 21.27 11.05
C LYS A 170 -28.99 20.38 11.28
#